data_f3e5235a556ab271a9afd3187a20b45a
#
_entry.id   f3e5235a556ab271a9afd3187a20b45a
#
_cell.length_a   1.000
_cell.length_b   1.000
_cell.length_c   1.000
_cell.angle_alpha   90.00
_cell.angle_beta   90.00
_cell.angle_gamma   90.00
#
_symmetry.space_group_name_H-M   'P 1'
#
loop_
_entity.id
_entity.type
_entity.pdbx_description
1 polymer ?
#
loop_
_entity_poly.entity_id
_entity_poly.type
_entity_poly.pdbx_seq_one_letter_code
_entity_poly.pdbx_strand_id
1 'polypeptide(L)'
;MGIGRKGLICLLCYEIIRPRMKAKWKKLLIIIGLTACLGGLARADLAGQIDGIISESLQKRVQFSIHILEADSGDEIYKHDAKELMIPASNMKIITSAAALHYLGPDYVYKTKVGLSGNALVVIGSGDPLLGDEKTDAKYGREPGWIFKDIANALKSKGIGTIEGIIVDSSVFDNEPVHPSWPADDLNRWYACEVSGLNFNDNCIKISAKNIDGKVALFVEPQTSFVSLINKVVPISQGSGAVGTYRNLHPNKLTVFGKCKDEVGPIDVAIERPAAYFGFLLYEHLAQADIDAKGHLVEKTLEEGGKFVPLIEFSTPLADCLARCNKNSFGLAAEAMFKTVAAMSNPDKKNGGWERGREQISQYLLGLGIDKSQFYIDDGSGLSRQNELTAYTITTVLSDIYKSRNWQLYKDSLAVGGTEGTIEKYFEEEKYKGKIFGKTGYINSVKSLSGLCVTDQGDYIFSILSNNTNGQTRTVINNIAQEIIDYFESEED
;
A
#
# COMPACT_ATOMS: atom_id res chain seq x y z
N MET A 1 31.60 -25.86 -35.90
CA MET A 1 32.21 -24.66 -36.50
C MET A 1 31.13 -23.93 -37.26
N GLY A 2 30.53 -22.90 -36.70
CA GLY A 2 29.49 -22.10 -37.34
C GLY A 2 29.61 -20.69 -36.79
N ILE A 3 30.29 -19.83 -37.55
CA ILE A 3 30.29 -18.40 -37.30
C ILE A 3 28.90 -17.91 -37.80
N GLY A 4 28.09 -17.43 -36.87
CA GLY A 4 26.69 -17.05 -37.15
C GLY A 4 26.60 -15.89 -38.15
N ARG A 5 25.53 -15.90 -38.97
CA ARG A 5 25.22 -14.93 -40.05
C ARG A 5 25.32 -13.42 -39.67
N LYS A 6 25.27 -13.06 -38.39
CA LYS A 6 25.40 -11.68 -37.91
C LYS A 6 26.83 -11.14 -38.00
N GLY A 7 27.85 -11.96 -37.84
CA GLY A 7 29.25 -11.54 -37.98
C GLY A 7 29.64 -11.23 -39.45
N LEU A 8 29.01 -11.91 -40.40
CA LEU A 8 29.30 -11.74 -41.84
C LEU A 8 28.75 -10.43 -42.42
N ILE A 9 27.59 -9.95 -41.91
CA ILE A 9 26.99 -8.66 -42.33
C ILE A 9 27.86 -7.49 -41.89
N CYS A 10 28.43 -7.56 -40.70
CA CYS A 10 29.30 -6.49 -40.16
C CYS A 10 30.62 -6.36 -40.95
N LEU A 11 31.19 -7.48 -41.38
CA LEU A 11 32.42 -7.49 -42.22
C LEU A 11 32.17 -7.02 -43.65
N LEU A 12 31.04 -7.38 -44.25
CA LEU A 12 30.66 -6.94 -45.61
C LEU A 12 30.37 -5.44 -45.69
N CYS A 13 29.72 -4.86 -44.66
CA CYS A 13 29.52 -3.40 -44.59
C CYS A 13 30.84 -2.63 -44.44
N TYR A 14 31.82 -3.21 -43.75
CA TYR A 14 33.14 -2.57 -43.58
C TYR A 14 33.95 -2.47 -44.85
N GLU A 15 33.86 -3.44 -45.78
CA GLU A 15 34.59 -3.41 -47.03
C GLU A 15 33.97 -2.46 -48.10
N ILE A 16 32.63 -2.29 -48.07
CA ILE A 16 31.93 -1.42 -49.07
C ILE A 16 32.14 0.09 -48.78
N ILE A 17 32.39 0.46 -47.55
CA ILE A 17 32.48 1.87 -47.13
C ILE A 17 33.93 2.39 -47.07
N ARG A 18 34.93 1.55 -47.22
CA ARG A 18 36.37 1.87 -47.08
C ARG A 18 36.94 3.00 -47.90
N PRO A 19 36.46 3.37 -49.14
CA PRO A 19 37.19 4.36 -49.94
C PRO A 19 36.85 5.85 -49.67
N ARG A 20 35.85 6.19 -48.83
CA ARG A 20 35.35 7.57 -48.77
C ARG A 20 35.37 8.26 -47.42
N MET A 21 35.80 7.62 -46.31
CA MET A 21 35.74 8.22 -44.99
C MET A 21 37.09 8.83 -44.53
N LYS A 22 37.07 10.07 -44.01
CA LYS A 22 38.20 10.76 -43.39
C LYS A 22 38.59 10.04 -42.05
N ALA A 23 39.90 10.06 -41.72
CA ALA A 23 40.46 9.30 -40.58
C ALA A 23 39.77 9.54 -39.21
N LYS A 24 39.17 10.70 -39.00
CA LYS A 24 38.43 11.04 -37.78
C LYS A 24 37.14 10.18 -37.58
N TRP A 25 36.44 9.90 -38.67
CA TRP A 25 35.22 9.09 -38.64
C TRP A 25 35.48 7.60 -38.40
N LYS A 26 36.65 7.09 -38.83
CA LYS A 26 37.05 5.70 -38.56
C LYS A 26 37.30 5.44 -37.08
N LYS A 27 37.87 6.42 -36.35
CA LYS A 27 38.07 6.32 -34.92
C LYS A 27 36.73 6.37 -34.16
N LEU A 28 35.77 7.21 -34.59
CA LEU A 28 34.46 7.34 -33.96
C LEU A 28 33.62 6.03 -34.11
N LEU A 29 33.61 5.41 -35.30
CA LEU A 29 32.91 4.16 -35.52
C LEU A 29 33.52 2.95 -34.78
N ILE A 30 34.84 2.95 -34.58
CA ILE A 30 35.55 1.93 -33.80
C ILE A 30 35.22 2.10 -32.30
N ILE A 31 35.13 3.32 -31.81
CA ILE A 31 34.76 3.62 -30.39
C ILE A 31 33.32 3.24 -30.14
N ILE A 32 32.36 3.57 -31.03
CA ILE A 32 30.94 3.20 -30.92
C ILE A 32 30.74 1.66 -31.04
N GLY A 33 31.53 1.00 -31.88
CA GLY A 33 31.51 -0.46 -32.01
C GLY A 33 32.09 -1.19 -30.78
N LEU A 34 33.14 -0.63 -30.14
CA LEU A 34 33.73 -1.19 -28.92
C LEU A 34 32.82 -0.97 -27.68
N THR A 35 32.23 0.22 -27.53
CA THR A 35 31.29 0.47 -26.42
C THR A 35 30.02 -0.39 -26.51
N ALA A 36 29.49 -0.66 -27.70
CA ALA A 36 28.36 -1.57 -27.89
C ALA A 36 28.70 -3.04 -27.59
N CYS A 37 29.98 -3.46 -27.84
CA CYS A 37 30.42 -4.83 -27.52
C CYS A 37 30.74 -5.00 -26.02
N LEU A 38 31.27 -3.99 -25.36
CA LEU A 38 31.56 -4.01 -23.92
C LEU A 38 30.27 -4.00 -23.07
N GLY A 39 29.28 -3.21 -23.45
CA GLY A 39 27.98 -3.21 -22.79
C GLY A 39 27.21 -4.53 -22.90
N GLY A 40 27.44 -5.31 -23.99
CA GLY A 40 26.84 -6.63 -24.18
C GLY A 40 27.49 -7.76 -23.33
N LEU A 41 28.78 -7.65 -23.02
CA LEU A 41 29.50 -8.60 -22.17
C LEU A 41 29.16 -8.39 -20.67
N ALA A 42 29.05 -7.12 -20.25
CA ALA A 42 28.65 -6.78 -18.91
C ALA A 42 27.19 -7.24 -18.56
N ARG A 43 26.24 -7.05 -19.48
CA ARG A 43 24.84 -7.55 -19.33
C ARG A 43 24.73 -9.07 -19.19
N ALA A 44 25.68 -9.84 -19.77
CA ALA A 44 25.68 -11.30 -19.66
C ALA A 44 26.09 -11.79 -18.26
N ASP A 45 26.82 -11.00 -17.49
CA ASP A 45 27.30 -11.39 -16.16
C ASP A 45 26.21 -11.20 -15.09
N LEU A 46 25.53 -10.05 -15.02
CA LEU A 46 24.39 -9.85 -14.12
C LEU A 46 23.30 -10.92 -14.31
N ALA A 47 22.99 -11.27 -15.55
CA ALA A 47 22.01 -12.31 -15.85
C ALA A 47 22.46 -13.68 -15.27
N GLY A 48 23.74 -14.05 -15.46
CA GLY A 48 24.29 -15.28 -14.91
C GLY A 48 24.27 -15.33 -13.38
N GLN A 49 24.53 -14.20 -12.72
CA GLN A 49 24.46 -14.05 -11.26
C GLN A 49 23.05 -14.24 -10.74
N ILE A 50 22.05 -13.54 -11.31
CA ILE A 50 20.64 -13.67 -10.92
C ILE A 50 20.13 -15.10 -11.20
N ASP A 51 20.42 -15.68 -12.38
CA ASP A 51 20.04 -17.04 -12.72
C ASP A 51 20.67 -18.05 -11.73
N GLY A 52 21.91 -17.82 -11.29
CA GLY A 52 22.56 -18.60 -10.24
C GLY A 52 21.78 -18.55 -8.91
N ILE A 53 21.39 -17.36 -8.48
CA ILE A 53 20.65 -17.13 -7.22
C ILE A 53 19.28 -17.86 -7.25
N ILE A 54 18.50 -17.74 -8.33
CA ILE A 54 17.17 -18.35 -8.41
C ILE A 54 17.20 -19.86 -8.65
N SER A 55 18.30 -20.39 -9.22
CA SER A 55 18.45 -21.82 -9.52
C SER A 55 18.94 -22.66 -8.32
N GLU A 56 19.24 -22.05 -7.17
CA GLU A 56 19.63 -22.75 -5.96
C GLU A 56 18.65 -23.88 -5.60
N SER A 57 19.17 -24.98 -5.04
CA SER A 57 18.39 -26.19 -4.77
C SER A 57 17.15 -25.95 -3.91
N LEU A 58 17.20 -24.99 -2.97
CA LEU A 58 16.10 -24.63 -2.09
C LEU A 58 15.01 -23.82 -2.81
N GLN A 59 15.29 -23.26 -3.98
CA GLN A 59 14.33 -22.45 -4.74
C GLN A 59 13.67 -23.21 -5.91
N LYS A 60 14.02 -24.47 -6.15
CA LYS A 60 13.53 -25.27 -7.30
C LYS A 60 12.00 -25.35 -7.48
N ARG A 61 11.23 -25.12 -6.42
CA ARG A 61 9.75 -25.13 -6.46
C ARG A 61 9.15 -23.74 -6.44
N VAL A 62 9.96 -22.70 -6.26
CA VAL A 62 9.54 -21.32 -6.25
C VAL A 62 9.44 -20.85 -7.69
N GLN A 63 8.33 -20.25 -8.03
CA GLN A 63 8.15 -19.58 -9.31
C GLN A 63 8.61 -18.14 -9.16
N PHE A 64 9.44 -17.65 -10.06
CA PHE A 64 9.88 -16.26 -10.11
C PHE A 64 9.41 -15.62 -11.43
N SER A 65 8.96 -14.38 -11.35
CA SER A 65 8.79 -13.48 -12.47
C SER A 65 9.58 -12.22 -12.14
N ILE A 66 10.63 -11.94 -12.94
CA ILE A 66 11.59 -10.86 -12.66
C ILE A 66 11.72 -9.99 -13.91
N HIS A 67 11.74 -8.68 -13.70
CA HIS A 67 12.01 -7.70 -14.76
C HIS A 67 12.81 -6.54 -14.20
N ILE A 68 13.90 -6.17 -14.90
CA ILE A 68 14.79 -5.07 -14.52
C ILE A 68 15.03 -4.17 -15.73
N LEU A 69 14.84 -2.87 -15.55
CA LEU A 69 15.03 -1.82 -16.55
C LEU A 69 16.04 -0.78 -16.06
N GLU A 70 16.79 -0.21 -16.95
CA GLU A 70 17.44 1.08 -16.72
C GLU A 70 16.36 2.17 -16.76
N ALA A 71 16.31 3.03 -15.75
CA ALA A 71 15.14 3.87 -15.51
C ALA A 71 14.97 5.00 -16.54
N ASP A 72 16.08 5.62 -16.97
CA ASP A 72 16.07 6.76 -17.89
C ASP A 72 15.80 6.33 -19.34
N SER A 73 16.56 5.34 -19.85
CA SER A 73 16.39 4.85 -21.22
C SER A 73 15.17 3.95 -21.37
N GLY A 74 14.86 3.16 -20.32
CA GLY A 74 13.87 2.08 -20.35
C GLY A 74 14.43 0.80 -21.00
N ASP A 75 15.74 0.68 -21.17
CA ASP A 75 16.39 -0.50 -21.70
C ASP A 75 16.21 -1.69 -20.75
N GLU A 76 15.82 -2.84 -21.29
CA GLU A 76 15.68 -4.07 -20.56
C GLU A 76 17.07 -4.61 -20.19
N ILE A 77 17.38 -4.65 -18.89
CA ILE A 77 18.63 -5.15 -18.33
C ILE A 77 18.55 -6.65 -18.09
N TYR A 78 17.45 -7.11 -17.49
CA TYR A 78 17.22 -8.53 -17.19
C TYR A 78 15.75 -8.87 -17.20
N LYS A 79 15.44 -10.10 -17.64
CA LYS A 79 14.11 -10.69 -17.51
C LYS A 79 14.18 -12.18 -17.26
N HIS A 80 13.29 -12.66 -16.40
CA HIS A 80 13.01 -14.07 -16.17
C HIS A 80 11.49 -14.23 -16.03
N ASP A 81 10.85 -14.91 -16.95
CA ASP A 81 9.38 -15.10 -17.01
C ASP A 81 8.60 -13.79 -16.73
N ALA A 82 9.16 -12.65 -17.24
CA ALA A 82 8.69 -11.30 -16.88
C ALA A 82 7.21 -11.03 -17.24
N LYS A 83 6.62 -11.83 -18.12
CA LYS A 83 5.22 -11.77 -18.55
C LYS A 83 4.36 -12.90 -18.02
N GLU A 84 4.87 -13.72 -17.10
CA GLU A 84 4.10 -14.73 -16.39
C GLU A 84 3.21 -14.08 -15.33
N LEU A 85 1.94 -14.47 -15.28
CA LEU A 85 0.98 -13.98 -14.30
C LEU A 85 1.29 -14.56 -12.91
N MET A 86 1.47 -13.70 -11.94
CA MET A 86 1.81 -14.03 -10.56
C MET A 86 0.85 -13.35 -9.60
N ILE A 87 0.55 -14.00 -8.49
CA ILE A 87 -0.12 -13.34 -7.36
C ILE A 87 0.87 -12.31 -6.77
N PRO A 88 0.53 -11.00 -6.81
CA PRO A 88 1.49 -9.94 -6.44
C PRO A 88 1.57 -9.69 -4.94
N ALA A 89 0.61 -10.17 -4.15
CA ALA A 89 0.38 -9.70 -2.79
C ALA A 89 0.37 -8.15 -2.76
N SER A 90 0.95 -7.53 -1.73
CA SER A 90 0.93 -6.06 -1.58
C SER A 90 1.71 -5.28 -2.64
N ASN A 91 2.36 -5.92 -3.63
CA ASN A 91 2.84 -5.21 -4.81
C ASN A 91 1.69 -4.69 -5.70
N MET A 92 0.46 -5.20 -5.52
CA MET A 92 -0.75 -4.58 -6.07
C MET A 92 -0.88 -3.10 -5.69
N LYS A 93 -0.39 -2.71 -4.51
CA LYS A 93 -0.42 -1.32 -4.05
C LYS A 93 0.36 -0.35 -4.93
N ILE A 94 1.38 -0.82 -5.66
CA ILE A 94 2.08 -0.01 -6.66
C ILE A 94 1.09 0.44 -7.74
N ILE A 95 0.29 -0.50 -8.25
CA ILE A 95 -0.70 -0.20 -9.28
C ILE A 95 -1.79 0.72 -8.74
N THR A 96 -2.32 0.42 -7.55
CA THR A 96 -3.38 1.22 -6.93
C THR A 96 -2.94 2.64 -6.62
N SER A 97 -1.76 2.82 -6.01
CA SER A 97 -1.22 4.13 -5.66
C SER A 97 -0.84 4.96 -6.89
N ALA A 98 -0.32 4.31 -7.93
CA ALA A 98 -0.03 4.93 -9.21
C ALA A 98 -1.30 5.45 -9.91
N ALA A 99 -2.32 4.58 -10.01
CA ALA A 99 -3.60 4.95 -10.58
C ALA A 99 -4.29 6.07 -9.76
N ALA A 100 -4.22 6.01 -8.43
CA ALA A 100 -4.75 7.08 -7.58
C ALA A 100 -4.05 8.42 -7.86
N LEU A 101 -2.72 8.42 -7.96
CA LEU A 101 -1.96 9.64 -8.31
C LEU A 101 -2.29 10.15 -9.72
N HIS A 102 -2.51 9.24 -10.68
CA HIS A 102 -2.89 9.58 -12.04
C HIS A 102 -4.27 10.24 -12.11
N TYR A 103 -5.30 9.64 -11.50
CA TYR A 103 -6.69 10.11 -11.62
C TYR A 103 -7.04 11.25 -10.68
N LEU A 104 -6.49 11.27 -9.48
CA LEU A 104 -6.80 12.27 -8.47
C LEU A 104 -5.87 13.48 -8.54
N GLY A 105 -4.64 13.28 -9.00
CA GLY A 105 -3.58 14.29 -9.01
C GLY A 105 -2.87 14.46 -7.68
N PRO A 106 -1.65 15.07 -7.69
CA PRO A 106 -0.80 15.19 -6.50
C PRO A 106 -1.39 16.09 -5.41
N ASP A 107 -2.24 17.04 -5.78
CA ASP A 107 -2.85 18.03 -4.89
C ASP A 107 -4.20 17.58 -4.32
N TYR A 108 -4.60 16.34 -4.57
CA TYR A 108 -5.86 15.82 -4.05
C TYR A 108 -5.84 15.75 -2.52
N VAL A 109 -6.95 16.19 -1.91
CA VAL A 109 -7.13 16.21 -0.44
C VAL A 109 -8.48 15.56 -0.09
N TYR A 110 -8.44 14.57 0.76
CA TYR A 110 -9.64 14.05 1.41
C TYR A 110 -10.19 15.09 2.39
N LYS A 111 -11.51 15.28 2.41
CA LYS A 111 -12.17 16.32 3.21
C LYS A 111 -13.36 15.78 3.95
N THR A 112 -13.18 15.44 5.21
CA THR A 112 -14.28 15.06 6.11
C THR A 112 -14.95 16.33 6.64
N LYS A 113 -16.23 16.52 6.34
CA LYS A 113 -16.98 17.73 6.69
C LYS A 113 -17.89 17.46 7.88
N VAL A 114 -17.88 18.38 8.83
CA VAL A 114 -18.78 18.36 9.98
C VAL A 114 -19.60 19.63 10.01
N GLY A 115 -20.90 19.50 10.22
CA GLY A 115 -21.82 20.62 10.22
C GLY A 115 -23.17 20.27 10.83
N LEU A 116 -24.13 21.14 10.68
CA LEU A 116 -25.50 20.97 11.18
C LEU A 116 -26.50 20.84 10.04
N SER A 117 -27.46 19.94 10.20
CA SER A 117 -28.69 19.88 9.42
C SER A 117 -29.90 20.01 10.38
N GLY A 118 -30.53 21.18 10.42
CA GLY A 118 -31.38 21.52 11.54
C GLY A 118 -30.57 21.55 12.85
N ASN A 119 -31.03 20.78 13.84
CA ASN A 119 -30.34 20.61 15.12
C ASN A 119 -29.55 19.30 15.21
N ALA A 120 -29.48 18.51 14.15
CA ALA A 120 -28.65 17.30 14.12
C ALA A 120 -27.22 17.62 13.66
N LEU A 121 -26.23 17.02 14.33
CA LEU A 121 -24.84 17.07 13.91
C LEU A 121 -24.63 16.07 12.76
N VAL A 122 -24.04 16.53 11.67
CA VAL A 122 -23.82 15.72 10.47
C VAL A 122 -22.32 15.62 10.21
N VAL A 123 -21.84 14.40 9.98
CA VAL A 123 -20.48 14.12 9.55
C VAL A 123 -20.53 13.47 8.17
N ILE A 124 -19.92 14.09 7.18
CA ILE A 124 -19.84 13.60 5.81
C ILE A 124 -18.42 13.13 5.55
N GLY A 125 -18.26 11.82 5.40
CA GLY A 125 -16.99 11.20 5.07
C GLY A 125 -16.62 11.41 3.60
N SER A 126 -15.33 11.43 3.31
CA SER A 126 -14.76 11.55 1.97
C SER A 126 -14.00 10.29 1.51
N GLY A 127 -14.08 9.21 2.28
CA GLY A 127 -13.27 8.03 2.07
C GLY A 127 -11.84 8.16 2.65
N ASP A 128 -11.57 9.18 3.45
CA ASP A 128 -10.27 9.38 4.10
C ASP A 128 -9.85 8.14 4.91
N PRO A 129 -8.74 7.46 4.57
CA PRO A 129 -8.28 6.29 5.30
C PRO A 129 -7.46 6.60 6.55
N LEU A 130 -7.05 7.86 6.75
CA LEU A 130 -6.07 8.24 7.77
C LEU A 130 -6.65 9.17 8.85
N LEU A 131 -7.96 9.34 8.90
CA LEU A 131 -8.58 10.11 9.95
C LEU A 131 -8.39 9.42 11.30
N GLY A 132 -7.60 10.02 12.20
CA GLY A 132 -7.21 9.42 13.49
C GLY A 132 -6.19 8.28 13.39
N ASP A 133 -5.49 8.13 12.26
CA ASP A 133 -4.34 7.20 12.15
C ASP A 133 -3.19 7.68 13.04
N GLU A 134 -2.77 6.85 13.98
CA GLU A 134 -1.75 7.19 14.99
C GLU A 134 -0.44 7.70 14.37
N LYS A 135 0.02 7.10 13.28
CA LYS A 135 1.28 7.50 12.62
C LYS A 135 1.14 8.84 11.91
N THR A 136 0.00 9.07 11.27
CA THR A 136 -0.31 10.36 10.64
C THR A 136 -0.51 11.43 11.68
N ASP A 137 -1.24 11.14 12.76
CA ASP A 137 -1.45 12.09 13.85
C ASP A 137 -0.12 12.45 14.54
N ALA A 138 0.77 11.48 14.78
CA ALA A 138 2.10 11.73 15.31
C ALA A 138 2.94 12.65 14.40
N LYS A 139 2.88 12.47 13.08
CA LYS A 139 3.54 13.34 12.10
C LYS A 139 3.13 14.81 12.24
N TYR A 140 1.86 15.05 12.58
CA TYR A 140 1.28 16.39 12.73
C TYR A 140 1.22 16.87 14.19
N GLY A 141 1.77 16.11 15.15
CA GLY A 141 1.75 16.45 16.58
C GLY A 141 0.34 16.46 17.17
N ARG A 142 -0.55 15.62 16.68
CA ARG A 142 -1.94 15.52 17.12
C ARG A 142 -2.09 14.44 18.20
N GLU A 143 -2.85 14.76 19.24
CA GLU A 143 -3.13 13.83 20.33
C GLU A 143 -4.29 12.88 19.98
N PRO A 144 -4.34 11.65 20.53
CA PRO A 144 -5.47 10.76 20.32
C PRO A 144 -6.82 11.42 20.60
N GLY A 145 -7.79 11.27 19.71
CA GLY A 145 -9.13 11.86 19.85
C GLY A 145 -9.22 13.37 19.58
N TRP A 146 -8.14 14.00 19.09
CA TRP A 146 -8.09 15.44 18.76
C TRP A 146 -9.30 15.90 17.93
N ILE A 147 -9.73 15.09 16.96
CA ILE A 147 -10.85 15.40 16.08
C ILE A 147 -12.17 15.62 16.83
N PHE A 148 -12.44 14.78 17.83
CA PHE A 148 -13.67 14.89 18.64
C PHE A 148 -13.62 16.12 19.55
N LYS A 149 -12.46 16.45 20.08
CA LYS A 149 -12.22 17.66 20.85
C LYS A 149 -12.46 18.91 19.99
N ASP A 150 -11.98 18.91 18.75
CA ASP A 150 -12.16 20.04 17.84
C ASP A 150 -13.62 20.22 17.42
N ILE A 151 -14.34 19.11 17.19
CA ILE A 151 -15.79 19.16 16.94
C ILE A 151 -16.55 19.75 18.15
N ALA A 152 -16.22 19.28 19.36
CA ALA A 152 -16.85 19.81 20.56
C ALA A 152 -16.55 21.31 20.77
N ASN A 153 -15.31 21.74 20.51
CA ASN A 153 -14.93 23.15 20.56
C ASN A 153 -15.68 23.99 19.50
N ALA A 154 -15.83 23.47 18.28
CA ALA A 154 -16.58 24.14 17.23
C ALA A 154 -18.05 24.34 17.61
N LEU A 155 -18.70 23.35 18.23
CA LEU A 155 -20.07 23.45 18.73
C LEU A 155 -20.16 24.50 19.87
N LYS A 156 -19.27 24.43 20.86
CA LYS A 156 -19.21 25.37 21.99
C LYS A 156 -18.98 26.80 21.52
N SER A 157 -18.14 27.03 20.54
CA SER A 157 -17.88 28.37 19.97
C SER A 157 -19.12 29.01 19.33
N LYS A 158 -20.10 28.18 18.94
CA LYS A 158 -21.41 28.62 18.43
C LYS A 158 -22.49 28.66 19.51
N GLY A 159 -22.15 28.40 20.78
CA GLY A 159 -23.10 28.33 21.88
C GLY A 159 -24.02 27.12 21.86
N ILE A 160 -23.62 26.04 21.16
CA ILE A 160 -24.42 24.82 20.99
C ILE A 160 -24.05 23.84 22.10
N GLY A 161 -24.88 23.69 23.10
CA GLY A 161 -24.75 22.71 24.18
C GLY A 161 -25.63 21.48 24.05
N THR A 162 -26.50 21.45 23.03
CA THR A 162 -27.42 20.33 22.79
C THR A 162 -27.60 20.11 21.29
N ILE A 163 -27.61 18.84 20.86
CA ILE A 163 -27.93 18.41 19.49
C ILE A 163 -29.05 17.35 19.53
N GLU A 164 -29.85 17.26 18.48
CA GLU A 164 -30.97 16.30 18.38
C GLU A 164 -30.53 14.89 17.95
N GLY A 165 -29.29 14.71 17.51
CA GLY A 165 -28.72 13.43 17.10
C GLY A 165 -27.49 13.61 16.26
N ILE A 166 -26.88 12.47 15.88
CA ILE A 166 -25.70 12.42 15.02
C ILE A 166 -26.06 11.66 13.75
N ILE A 167 -25.76 12.25 12.60
CA ILE A 167 -25.89 11.62 11.29
C ILE A 167 -24.48 11.43 10.74
N VAL A 168 -24.16 10.20 10.31
CA VAL A 168 -22.93 9.91 9.58
C VAL A 168 -23.26 9.52 8.16
N ASP A 169 -22.64 10.18 7.20
CA ASP A 169 -22.80 9.95 5.76
C ASP A 169 -21.48 9.38 5.21
N SER A 170 -21.54 8.13 4.80
CA SER A 170 -20.41 7.39 4.18
C SER A 170 -20.66 7.10 2.70
N SER A 171 -21.64 7.74 2.07
CA SER A 171 -22.14 7.44 0.73
C SER A 171 -21.17 7.75 -0.42
N VAL A 172 -20.01 8.32 -0.14
CA VAL A 172 -18.93 8.43 -1.12
C VAL A 172 -18.47 7.04 -1.60
N PHE A 173 -18.57 6.01 -0.74
CA PHE A 173 -18.41 4.61 -1.13
C PHE A 173 -19.75 3.87 -1.15
N ASP A 174 -19.77 2.71 -1.79
CA ASP A 174 -20.88 1.78 -1.79
C ASP A 174 -21.09 1.10 -0.41
N ASN A 175 -22.15 0.28 -0.32
CA ASN A 175 -22.48 -0.44 0.91
C ASN A 175 -21.77 -1.82 1.00
N GLU A 176 -20.70 -2.03 0.28
CA GLU A 176 -19.87 -3.23 0.36
C GLU A 176 -18.56 -2.93 1.13
N PRO A 177 -18.55 -3.02 2.47
CA PRO A 177 -17.37 -2.65 3.25
C PRO A 177 -16.29 -3.74 3.26
N VAL A 178 -16.63 -4.99 2.91
CA VAL A 178 -15.72 -6.15 2.87
C VAL A 178 -15.67 -6.71 1.46
N HIS A 179 -14.46 -6.88 0.93
CA HIS A 179 -14.29 -7.48 -0.38
C HIS A 179 -14.65 -8.98 -0.36
N PRO A 180 -15.46 -9.49 -1.31
CA PRO A 180 -15.98 -10.86 -1.28
C PRO A 180 -14.89 -11.95 -1.36
N SER A 181 -13.72 -11.64 -1.93
CA SER A 181 -12.60 -12.58 -2.04
C SER A 181 -11.67 -12.60 -0.83
N TRP A 182 -11.92 -11.79 0.21
CA TRP A 182 -11.10 -11.80 1.41
C TRP A 182 -11.42 -12.99 2.30
N PRO A 183 -10.40 -13.64 2.91
CA PRO A 183 -10.63 -14.76 3.80
C PRO A 183 -11.45 -14.33 5.03
N ALA A 184 -12.52 -15.04 5.34
CA ALA A 184 -13.39 -14.75 6.47
C ALA A 184 -12.64 -14.76 7.83
N ASP A 185 -11.63 -15.61 7.96
CA ASP A 185 -10.80 -15.72 9.17
C ASP A 185 -9.86 -14.53 9.39
N ASP A 186 -9.67 -13.70 8.35
CA ASP A 186 -8.81 -12.53 8.43
C ASP A 186 -9.58 -11.23 8.73
N LEU A 187 -10.91 -11.22 8.69
CA LEU A 187 -11.72 -10.00 8.78
C LEU A 187 -11.63 -9.28 10.14
N ASN A 188 -11.10 -9.91 11.18
CA ASN A 188 -10.78 -9.26 12.46
C ASN A 188 -9.33 -8.76 12.54
N ARG A 189 -8.55 -8.87 11.45
CA ARG A 189 -7.18 -8.39 11.38
C ARG A 189 -7.15 -6.96 10.81
N TRP A 190 -6.23 -6.15 11.28
CA TRP A 190 -6.04 -4.76 10.84
C TRP A 190 -5.87 -4.62 9.32
N TYR A 191 -5.25 -5.61 8.65
CA TYR A 191 -5.01 -5.59 7.22
C TYR A 191 -6.22 -5.99 6.35
N ALA A 192 -7.28 -6.50 6.96
CA ALA A 192 -8.54 -6.90 6.32
C ALA A 192 -9.76 -6.19 6.96
N CYS A 193 -9.54 -5.00 7.53
CA CYS A 193 -10.60 -4.19 8.10
C CYS A 193 -11.61 -3.75 7.03
N GLU A 194 -12.83 -3.48 7.44
CA GLU A 194 -13.87 -2.90 6.60
C GLU A 194 -13.43 -1.56 6.01
N VAL A 195 -13.89 -1.25 4.80
CA VAL A 195 -13.58 -0.02 4.06
C VAL A 195 -14.84 0.81 3.89
N SER A 196 -14.88 1.99 4.48
CA SER A 196 -16.05 2.85 4.51
C SER A 196 -15.77 4.22 3.92
N GLY A 197 -16.81 4.92 3.51
CA GLY A 197 -16.72 6.34 3.17
C GLY A 197 -16.37 7.25 4.34
N LEU A 198 -16.53 6.77 5.57
CA LEU A 198 -16.04 7.42 6.79
C LEU A 198 -15.27 6.38 7.62
N ASN A 199 -13.96 6.48 7.61
CA ASN A 199 -13.04 5.65 8.38
C ASN A 199 -12.47 6.44 9.56
N PHE A 200 -12.05 5.75 10.61
CA PHE A 200 -11.40 6.36 11.76
C PHE A 200 -10.52 5.36 12.50
N ASN A 201 -9.34 5.81 12.96
CA ASN A 201 -8.42 5.01 13.79
C ASN A 201 -8.15 3.64 13.16
N ASP A 202 -7.77 3.65 11.85
CA ASP A 202 -7.46 2.46 11.05
C ASP A 202 -8.62 1.44 10.96
N ASN A 203 -9.83 1.84 11.32
CA ASN A 203 -11.00 0.97 11.53
C ASN A 203 -10.69 -0.17 12.51
N CYS A 204 -9.88 0.11 13.52
CA CYS A 204 -9.40 -0.83 14.51
C CYS A 204 -9.58 -0.30 15.94
N ILE A 205 -9.55 -1.23 16.88
CA ILE A 205 -9.29 -0.99 18.29
C ILE A 205 -8.02 -1.73 18.69
N LYS A 206 -7.33 -1.25 19.71
CA LYS A 206 -6.23 -1.96 20.35
C LYS A 206 -6.74 -2.72 21.57
N ILE A 207 -6.36 -3.98 21.68
CA ILE A 207 -6.72 -4.83 22.83
C ILE A 207 -5.45 -5.28 23.53
N SER A 208 -5.38 -5.03 24.85
CA SER A 208 -4.35 -5.55 25.75
C SER A 208 -4.97 -6.44 26.80
N ALA A 209 -4.20 -7.41 27.29
CA ALA A 209 -4.57 -8.26 28.39
C ALA A 209 -3.51 -8.17 29.50
N LYS A 210 -3.95 -7.99 30.74
CA LYS A 210 -3.07 -7.88 31.94
C LYS A 210 -3.50 -8.85 33.02
N ASN A 211 -2.54 -9.62 33.51
CA ASN A 211 -2.75 -10.51 34.67
C ASN A 211 -2.61 -9.71 35.97
N ILE A 212 -3.70 -9.59 36.70
CA ILE A 212 -3.78 -8.91 38.00
C ILE A 212 -4.16 -9.96 39.03
N ASP A 213 -3.22 -10.37 39.86
CA ASP A 213 -3.41 -11.34 40.95
C ASP A 213 -4.08 -12.67 40.52
N GLY A 214 -3.63 -13.18 39.36
CA GLY A 214 -4.16 -14.45 38.82
C GLY A 214 -5.49 -14.31 38.05
N LYS A 215 -5.96 -13.09 37.82
CA LYS A 215 -7.12 -12.80 36.96
C LYS A 215 -6.71 -11.92 35.79
N VAL A 216 -7.11 -12.28 34.61
CA VAL A 216 -6.78 -11.49 33.41
C VAL A 216 -7.87 -10.46 33.16
N ALA A 217 -7.47 -9.18 33.16
CA ALA A 217 -8.30 -8.06 32.72
C ALA A 217 -7.97 -7.70 31.26
N LEU A 218 -8.99 -7.25 30.50
CA LEU A 218 -8.84 -6.76 29.13
C LEU A 218 -9.00 -5.25 29.12
N PHE A 219 -8.19 -4.58 28.28
CA PHE A 219 -8.22 -3.15 28.04
C PHE A 219 -8.42 -2.89 26.54
N VAL A 220 -9.16 -1.83 26.23
CA VAL A 220 -9.50 -1.41 24.87
C VAL A 220 -9.08 0.04 24.68
N GLU A 221 -8.44 0.34 23.57
CA GLU A 221 -8.11 1.70 23.13
C GLU A 221 -8.59 1.95 21.70
N PRO A 222 -9.27 3.08 21.44
CA PRO A 222 -9.79 4.02 22.45
C PRO A 222 -10.81 3.34 23.35
N GLN A 223 -10.90 3.80 24.60
CA GLN A 223 -11.92 3.27 25.53
C GLN A 223 -13.31 3.60 25.01
N THR A 224 -14.13 2.57 24.80
CA THR A 224 -15.47 2.72 24.21
C THR A 224 -16.37 1.55 24.59
N SER A 225 -17.67 1.79 24.64
CA SER A 225 -18.70 0.78 24.77
C SER A 225 -19.25 0.28 23.41
N PHE A 226 -18.71 0.75 22.29
CA PHE A 226 -19.05 0.27 20.94
C PHE A 226 -18.75 -1.21 20.73
N VAL A 227 -17.71 -1.72 21.39
CA VAL A 227 -17.32 -3.14 21.34
C VAL A 227 -17.63 -3.86 22.64
N SER A 228 -18.01 -5.12 22.58
CA SER A 228 -18.16 -5.99 23.74
C SER A 228 -17.19 -7.16 23.68
N LEU A 229 -16.47 -7.41 24.78
CA LEU A 229 -15.44 -8.43 24.86
C LEU A 229 -15.89 -9.62 25.69
N ILE A 230 -15.69 -10.84 25.17
CA ILE A 230 -15.77 -12.09 25.94
C ILE A 230 -14.33 -12.49 26.26
N ASN A 231 -13.97 -12.44 27.55
CA ASN A 231 -12.63 -12.78 28.00
C ASN A 231 -12.50 -14.30 28.22
N LYS A 232 -11.66 -14.94 27.41
CA LYS A 232 -11.23 -16.36 27.53
C LYS A 232 -9.71 -16.48 27.67
N VAL A 233 -9.03 -15.42 28.07
CA VAL A 233 -7.57 -15.44 28.28
C VAL A 233 -7.26 -16.11 29.61
N VAL A 234 -6.34 -17.06 29.59
CA VAL A 234 -5.94 -17.84 30.78
C VAL A 234 -4.67 -17.25 31.36
N PRO A 235 -4.62 -17.00 32.71
CA PRO A 235 -3.39 -16.60 33.36
C PRO A 235 -2.38 -17.73 33.38
N ILE A 236 -1.09 -17.45 33.18
CA ILE A 236 -0.01 -18.44 33.29
C ILE A 236 1.13 -17.86 34.14
N SER A 237 1.89 -18.74 34.80
CA SER A 237 3.04 -18.37 35.63
C SER A 237 4.37 -18.48 34.88
N GLN A 238 4.45 -19.27 33.82
CA GLN A 238 5.68 -19.52 33.03
C GLN A 238 5.41 -19.46 31.54
N GLY A 239 6.46 -19.18 30.76
CA GLY A 239 6.40 -19.07 29.30
C GLY A 239 5.99 -17.67 28.82
N SER A 240 5.92 -17.52 27.50
CA SER A 240 5.45 -16.28 26.86
C SER A 240 3.93 -16.28 26.67
N GLY A 241 3.29 -15.15 26.96
CA GLY A 241 1.87 -14.93 26.67
C GLY A 241 1.64 -14.61 25.18
N ALA A 242 0.45 -14.93 24.71
CA ALA A 242 -0.06 -14.45 23.40
C ALA A 242 -1.58 -14.41 23.46
N VAL A 243 -2.18 -13.42 22.85
CA VAL A 243 -3.62 -13.27 22.70
C VAL A 243 -4.04 -13.17 21.24
N GLY A 244 -5.23 -13.64 20.95
CA GLY A 244 -5.89 -13.52 19.67
C GLY A 244 -7.36 -13.21 19.86
N THR A 245 -8.05 -12.90 18.77
CA THR A 245 -9.46 -12.58 18.77
C THR A 245 -10.19 -13.34 17.67
N TYR A 246 -11.47 -13.56 17.84
CA TYR A 246 -12.38 -13.91 16.76
C TYR A 246 -13.72 -13.18 16.93
N ARG A 247 -14.38 -12.89 15.79
CA ARG A 247 -15.70 -12.27 15.73
C ARG A 247 -16.78 -13.25 16.18
N ASN A 248 -17.84 -12.75 16.78
CA ASN A 248 -19.04 -13.52 17.12
C ASN A 248 -20.17 -13.20 16.13
N LEU A 249 -21.33 -13.79 16.31
CA LEU A 249 -22.50 -13.59 15.44
C LEU A 249 -23.05 -12.15 15.48
N HIS A 250 -22.83 -11.42 16.56
CA HIS A 250 -23.25 -10.02 16.67
C HIS A 250 -22.09 -9.10 16.32
N PRO A 251 -22.31 -8.05 15.53
CA PRO A 251 -21.28 -7.08 15.20
C PRO A 251 -20.57 -6.54 16.45
N ASN A 252 -19.26 -6.36 16.34
CA ASN A 252 -18.40 -5.80 17.40
C ASN A 252 -18.45 -6.56 18.74
N LYS A 253 -18.95 -7.80 18.74
CA LYS A 253 -18.80 -8.73 19.86
C LYS A 253 -17.65 -9.68 19.59
N LEU A 254 -16.55 -9.50 20.33
CA LEU A 254 -15.29 -10.20 20.12
C LEU A 254 -15.01 -11.16 21.27
N THR A 255 -14.51 -12.35 20.97
CA THR A 255 -13.91 -13.23 21.98
C THR A 255 -12.40 -13.04 21.92
N VAL A 256 -11.81 -12.70 23.07
CA VAL A 256 -10.35 -12.64 23.27
C VAL A 256 -9.92 -13.92 23.96
N PHE A 257 -8.97 -14.64 23.38
CA PHE A 257 -8.46 -15.91 23.88
C PHE A 257 -6.94 -15.94 23.90
N GLY A 258 -6.38 -16.91 24.59
CA GLY A 258 -4.92 -17.08 24.66
C GLY A 258 -4.40 -17.18 26.09
N LYS A 259 -3.15 -16.77 26.29
CA LYS A 259 -2.46 -16.87 27.59
C LYS A 259 -1.80 -15.54 27.92
N CYS A 260 -1.86 -15.12 29.18
CA CYS A 260 -1.25 -13.91 29.68
C CYS A 260 -0.43 -14.22 30.94
N LYS A 261 0.88 -13.91 30.93
CA LYS A 261 1.74 -14.01 32.10
C LYS A 261 1.61 -12.74 32.95
N ASP A 262 2.13 -11.65 32.46
CA ASP A 262 2.10 -10.33 33.10
C ASP A 262 1.21 -9.39 32.29
N GLU A 263 1.65 -9.04 31.07
CA GLU A 263 0.91 -8.23 30.12
C GLU A 263 1.17 -8.71 28.68
N VAL A 264 0.17 -8.65 27.81
CA VAL A 264 0.24 -9.04 26.41
C VAL A 264 -0.55 -8.05 25.56
N GLY A 265 -0.02 -7.70 24.42
CA GLY A 265 -0.59 -6.73 23.49
C GLY A 265 0.17 -5.40 23.54
N PRO A 266 -0.39 -4.29 23.02
CA PRO A 266 -1.68 -4.28 22.33
C PRO A 266 -1.65 -5.04 21.01
N ILE A 267 -2.80 -5.59 20.62
CA ILE A 267 -3.07 -6.12 19.28
C ILE A 267 -4.12 -5.26 18.60
N ASP A 268 -3.91 -4.96 17.31
CA ASP A 268 -4.90 -4.24 16.50
C ASP A 268 -5.97 -5.21 16.00
N VAL A 269 -7.23 -4.87 16.28
CA VAL A 269 -8.40 -5.69 15.94
C VAL A 269 -9.39 -4.85 15.16
N ALA A 270 -9.71 -5.29 13.94
CA ALA A 270 -10.65 -4.60 13.08
C ALA A 270 -12.07 -4.63 13.66
N ILE A 271 -12.73 -3.47 13.65
CA ILE A 271 -14.14 -3.31 14.04
C ILE A 271 -15.05 -3.48 12.81
N GLU A 272 -16.34 -3.63 13.08
CA GLU A 272 -17.39 -3.64 12.06
C GLU A 272 -18.14 -2.31 12.10
N ARG A 273 -18.67 -1.85 10.94
CA ARG A 273 -19.40 -0.60 10.76
C ARG A 273 -18.58 0.65 11.13
N PRO A 274 -17.50 0.97 10.37
CA PRO A 274 -16.59 2.07 10.70
C PRO A 274 -17.25 3.45 10.83
N ALA A 275 -18.24 3.75 9.99
CA ALA A 275 -18.99 5.02 10.09
C ALA A 275 -19.78 5.11 11.40
N ALA A 276 -20.45 4.03 11.81
CA ALA A 276 -21.11 3.97 13.10
C ALA A 276 -20.12 4.06 14.27
N TYR A 277 -18.96 3.44 14.14
CA TYR A 277 -17.88 3.53 15.13
C TYR A 277 -17.44 4.98 15.36
N PHE A 278 -17.15 5.70 14.28
CA PHE A 278 -16.83 7.14 14.39
C PHE A 278 -17.93 7.92 15.10
N GLY A 279 -19.18 7.75 14.65
CA GLY A 279 -20.33 8.45 15.23
C GLY A 279 -20.57 8.12 16.70
N PHE A 280 -20.29 6.87 17.09
CA PHE A 280 -20.44 6.41 18.48
C PHE A 280 -19.36 7.01 19.38
N LEU A 281 -18.09 7.01 18.94
CA LEU A 281 -17.00 7.67 19.65
C LEU A 281 -17.25 9.19 19.78
N LEU A 282 -17.76 9.82 18.72
CA LEU A 282 -18.15 11.22 18.75
C LEU A 282 -19.24 11.46 19.83
N TYR A 283 -20.25 10.60 19.89
CA TYR A 283 -21.29 10.66 20.91
C TYR A 283 -20.71 10.58 22.34
N GLU A 284 -19.82 9.62 22.60
CA GLU A 284 -19.16 9.45 23.91
C GLU A 284 -18.32 10.67 24.27
N HIS A 285 -17.58 11.26 23.32
CA HIS A 285 -16.75 12.45 23.56
C HIS A 285 -17.57 13.73 23.75
N LEU A 286 -18.69 13.88 23.03
CA LEU A 286 -19.58 15.03 23.24
C LEU A 286 -20.18 15.03 24.64
N ALA A 287 -20.58 13.85 25.16
CA ALA A 287 -21.06 13.70 26.54
C ALA A 287 -19.98 14.08 27.57
N GLN A 288 -18.71 13.68 27.35
CA GLN A 288 -17.59 14.07 28.19
C GLN A 288 -17.29 15.59 28.12
N ALA A 289 -17.67 16.23 27.02
CA ALA A 289 -17.52 17.66 26.81
C ALA A 289 -18.75 18.48 27.23
N ASP A 290 -19.71 17.91 27.98
CA ASP A 290 -20.95 18.56 28.42
C ASP A 290 -21.82 19.05 27.24
N ILE A 291 -21.82 18.33 26.13
CA ILE A 291 -22.73 18.55 25.01
C ILE A 291 -23.72 17.38 24.95
N ASP A 292 -25.00 17.69 25.15
CA ASP A 292 -26.07 16.71 25.21
C ASP A 292 -26.56 16.31 23.81
N ALA A 293 -26.36 15.05 23.45
CA ALA A 293 -26.89 14.47 22.22
C ALA A 293 -28.17 13.66 22.54
N LYS A 294 -29.35 14.27 22.39
CA LYS A 294 -30.66 13.71 22.80
C LYS A 294 -31.17 12.60 21.92
N GLY A 295 -30.75 12.57 20.67
CA GLY A 295 -31.27 11.66 19.65
C GLY A 295 -30.35 10.47 19.39
N HIS A 296 -30.68 9.75 18.33
CA HIS A 296 -29.95 8.55 17.91
C HIS A 296 -28.81 8.87 16.94
N LEU A 297 -27.81 7.97 16.89
CA LEU A 297 -26.86 7.87 15.79
C LEU A 297 -27.54 7.20 14.60
N VAL A 298 -27.46 7.82 13.41
CA VAL A 298 -28.04 7.32 12.17
C VAL A 298 -26.99 7.32 11.07
N GLU A 299 -26.79 6.18 10.43
CA GLU A 299 -26.03 6.06 9.18
C GLU A 299 -26.98 6.31 8.00
N LYS A 300 -26.82 7.41 7.29
CA LYS A 300 -27.61 7.70 6.10
C LYS A 300 -26.95 8.74 5.21
N THR A 301 -27.24 8.68 3.93
CA THR A 301 -26.86 9.72 2.97
C THR A 301 -27.60 11.02 3.28
N LEU A 302 -26.88 12.13 3.29
CA LEU A 302 -27.49 13.46 3.35
C LEU A 302 -28.12 13.77 1.98
N GLU A 303 -29.42 14.08 1.98
CA GLU A 303 -30.16 14.40 0.75
C GLU A 303 -29.57 15.66 0.08
N GLU A 304 -29.49 15.64 -1.26
CA GLU A 304 -29.07 16.80 -2.05
C GLU A 304 -30.09 17.94 -1.84
N GLY A 305 -29.57 19.12 -1.48
CA GLY A 305 -30.41 20.29 -1.16
C GLY A 305 -30.83 20.38 0.30
N GLY A 306 -30.50 19.39 1.15
CA GLY A 306 -30.65 19.52 2.61
C GLY A 306 -29.83 20.70 3.12
N LYS A 307 -30.38 21.47 4.09
CA LYS A 307 -29.62 22.58 4.69
C LYS A 307 -28.45 22.03 5.52
N PHE A 308 -27.25 22.07 4.97
CA PHE A 308 -26.01 21.79 5.68
C PHE A 308 -25.29 23.09 6.03
N VAL A 309 -25.12 23.36 7.33
CA VAL A 309 -24.37 24.51 7.83
C VAL A 309 -23.00 24.03 8.30
N PRO A 310 -21.90 24.32 7.59
CA PRO A 310 -20.58 23.81 7.94
C PRO A 310 -20.10 24.39 9.29
N LEU A 311 -19.47 23.55 10.10
CA LEU A 311 -18.82 23.90 11.36
C LEU A 311 -17.32 23.79 11.27
N ILE A 312 -16.81 22.62 10.85
CA ILE A 312 -15.39 22.33 10.75
C ILE A 312 -15.14 21.31 9.63
N GLU A 313 -13.97 21.35 9.02
CA GLU A 313 -13.50 20.41 7.99
C GLU A 313 -12.15 19.84 8.40
N PHE A 314 -11.98 18.53 8.25
CA PHE A 314 -10.72 17.84 8.45
C PHE A 314 -10.17 17.39 7.11
N SER A 315 -8.87 17.56 6.91
CA SER A 315 -8.23 17.36 5.62
C SER A 315 -7.01 16.45 5.73
N THR A 316 -6.92 15.49 4.78
CA THR A 316 -5.78 14.58 4.64
C THR A 316 -5.28 14.62 3.20
N PRO A 317 -4.01 15.03 2.96
CA PRO A 317 -3.43 15.01 1.61
C PRO A 317 -3.27 13.60 1.06
N LEU A 318 -3.45 13.42 -0.25
CA LEU A 318 -3.18 12.15 -0.94
C LEU A 318 -1.73 11.67 -0.69
N ALA A 319 -0.78 12.58 -0.59
CA ALA A 319 0.62 12.28 -0.28
C ALA A 319 0.79 11.42 0.98
N ASP A 320 0.03 11.69 2.04
CA ASP A 320 0.06 10.90 3.27
C ASP A 320 -0.54 9.51 3.06
N CYS A 321 -1.62 9.42 2.28
CA CYS A 321 -2.22 8.13 1.92
C CYS A 321 -1.27 7.27 1.09
N LEU A 322 -0.56 7.86 0.12
CA LEU A 322 0.49 7.18 -0.65
C LEU A 322 1.60 6.66 0.27
N ALA A 323 2.09 7.50 1.18
CA ALA A 323 3.15 7.12 2.12
C ALA A 323 2.71 5.96 3.03
N ARG A 324 1.53 6.04 3.65
CA ARG A 324 1.01 4.95 4.49
C ARG A 324 0.76 3.67 3.69
N CYS A 325 0.25 3.78 2.47
CA CYS A 325 0.03 2.67 1.54
C CYS A 325 1.33 1.95 1.19
N ASN A 326 2.35 2.69 0.77
CA ASN A 326 3.57 2.11 0.20
C ASN A 326 4.62 1.80 1.28
N LYS A 327 4.98 2.74 2.18
CA LYS A 327 5.97 2.51 3.25
C LYS A 327 5.54 1.46 4.26
N ASN A 328 4.28 1.54 4.72
CA ASN A 328 3.78 0.67 5.79
C ASN A 328 2.91 -0.48 5.27
N SER A 329 2.70 -0.56 3.96
CA SER A 329 1.83 -1.57 3.34
C SER A 329 0.39 -1.54 3.85
N PHE A 330 -0.12 -0.34 4.23
CA PHE A 330 -1.41 -0.18 4.86
C PHE A 330 -2.56 -0.48 3.90
N GLY A 331 -3.33 -1.55 4.20
CA GLY A 331 -4.39 -2.07 3.33
C GLY A 331 -5.54 -1.08 3.15
N LEU A 332 -6.02 -0.50 4.26
CA LEU A 332 -7.13 0.48 4.23
C LEU A 332 -6.82 1.67 3.31
N ALA A 333 -5.58 2.19 3.35
CA ALA A 333 -5.20 3.30 2.46
C ALA A 333 -5.27 2.90 0.98
N ALA A 334 -4.86 1.67 0.64
CA ALA A 334 -4.95 1.19 -0.74
C ALA A 334 -6.41 1.02 -1.19
N GLU A 335 -7.24 0.37 -0.39
CA GLU A 335 -8.64 0.13 -0.73
C GLU A 335 -9.46 1.42 -0.78
N ALA A 336 -9.20 2.35 0.15
CA ALA A 336 -9.84 3.66 0.13
C ALA A 336 -9.45 4.46 -1.12
N MET A 337 -8.16 4.48 -1.51
CA MET A 337 -7.74 5.11 -2.78
C MET A 337 -8.40 4.44 -3.99
N PHE A 338 -8.48 3.11 -4.00
CA PHE A 338 -9.14 2.33 -5.05
C PHE A 338 -10.63 2.72 -5.22
N LYS A 339 -11.38 2.75 -4.11
CA LYS A 339 -12.77 3.17 -4.10
C LYS A 339 -12.94 4.67 -4.36
N THR A 340 -11.97 5.51 -3.97
CA THR A 340 -12.00 6.94 -4.28
C THR A 340 -11.86 7.19 -5.78
N VAL A 341 -10.95 6.49 -6.47
CA VAL A 341 -10.84 6.54 -7.94
C VAL A 341 -12.17 6.15 -8.59
N ALA A 342 -12.81 5.09 -8.09
CA ALA A 342 -14.14 4.68 -8.55
C ALA A 342 -15.20 5.77 -8.32
N ALA A 343 -15.25 6.38 -7.14
CA ALA A 343 -16.20 7.44 -6.82
C ALA A 343 -15.98 8.67 -7.71
N MET A 344 -14.73 9.09 -7.92
CA MET A 344 -14.40 10.27 -8.73
C MET A 344 -14.69 10.08 -10.22
N SER A 345 -14.72 8.83 -10.71
CA SER A 345 -15.16 8.52 -12.08
C SER A 345 -16.70 8.58 -12.26
N ASN A 346 -17.45 8.67 -11.18
CA ASN A 346 -18.89 8.79 -11.20
C ASN A 346 -19.30 10.28 -11.28
N PRO A 347 -20.28 10.69 -12.11
CA PRO A 347 -20.71 12.08 -12.23
C PRO A 347 -21.14 12.73 -10.91
N ASP A 348 -21.80 11.99 -10.03
CA ASP A 348 -22.25 12.45 -8.70
C ASP A 348 -21.18 12.26 -7.60
N LYS A 349 -20.01 11.71 -7.94
CA LYS A 349 -18.86 11.46 -7.03
C LYS A 349 -19.23 10.65 -5.78
N LYS A 350 -20.09 9.65 -5.95
CA LYS A 350 -20.60 8.76 -4.89
C LYS A 350 -20.52 7.31 -5.32
N ASN A 351 -20.82 6.39 -4.38
CA ASN A 351 -20.92 4.96 -4.59
C ASN A 351 -19.65 4.35 -5.21
N GLY A 352 -18.47 4.81 -4.78
CA GLY A 352 -17.19 4.21 -5.17
C GLY A 352 -17.10 2.79 -4.65
N GLY A 353 -16.97 1.82 -5.56
CA GLY A 353 -16.90 0.39 -5.25
C GLY A 353 -15.79 -0.32 -6.00
N TRP A 354 -15.57 -1.59 -5.66
CA TRP A 354 -14.51 -2.38 -6.28
C TRP A 354 -14.75 -2.65 -7.76
N GLU A 355 -15.97 -2.89 -8.20
CA GLU A 355 -16.26 -3.15 -9.62
C GLU A 355 -15.79 -1.98 -10.51
N ARG A 356 -16.25 -0.78 -10.21
CA ARG A 356 -15.85 0.43 -10.94
C ARG A 356 -14.36 0.75 -10.74
N GLY A 357 -13.80 0.49 -9.57
CA GLY A 357 -12.38 0.65 -9.31
C GLY A 357 -11.52 -0.26 -10.20
N ARG A 358 -11.93 -1.53 -10.36
CA ARG A 358 -11.28 -2.47 -11.29
C ARG A 358 -11.33 -1.97 -12.73
N GLU A 359 -12.45 -1.41 -13.16
CA GLU A 359 -12.59 -0.82 -14.50
C GLU A 359 -11.61 0.33 -14.70
N GLN A 360 -11.57 1.29 -13.77
CA GLN A 360 -10.70 2.46 -13.86
C GLN A 360 -9.21 2.06 -13.86
N ILE A 361 -8.80 1.19 -12.94
CA ILE A 361 -7.40 0.75 -12.88
C ILE A 361 -7.04 -0.08 -14.11
N SER A 362 -7.95 -0.91 -14.63
CA SER A 362 -7.72 -1.62 -15.89
C SER A 362 -7.53 -0.65 -17.05
N GLN A 363 -8.33 0.42 -17.13
CA GLN A 363 -8.17 1.46 -18.16
C GLN A 363 -6.84 2.19 -18.05
N TYR A 364 -6.38 2.49 -16.82
CA TYR A 364 -5.05 3.06 -16.58
C TYR A 364 -3.94 2.16 -17.17
N LEU A 365 -3.95 0.86 -16.85
CA LEU A 365 -2.95 -0.08 -17.35
C LEU A 365 -3.01 -0.24 -18.87
N LEU A 366 -4.20 -0.33 -19.45
CA LEU A 366 -4.38 -0.37 -20.91
C LEU A 366 -3.88 0.92 -21.57
N GLY A 367 -4.07 2.07 -20.94
CA GLY A 367 -3.58 3.38 -21.38
C GLY A 367 -2.04 3.45 -21.44
N LEU A 368 -1.35 2.66 -20.60
CA LEU A 368 0.11 2.50 -20.64
C LEU A 368 0.58 1.49 -21.71
N GLY A 369 -0.33 0.92 -22.49
CA GLY A 369 -0.02 -0.08 -23.51
C GLY A 369 0.20 -1.51 -22.97
N ILE A 370 -0.17 -1.77 -21.72
CA ILE A 370 -0.09 -3.10 -21.12
C ILE A 370 -1.26 -3.94 -21.63
N ASP A 371 -0.95 -5.11 -22.22
CA ASP A 371 -1.97 -6.01 -22.74
C ASP A 371 -2.85 -6.59 -21.63
N LYS A 372 -4.15 -6.76 -21.90
CA LYS A 372 -5.14 -7.27 -20.92
C LYS A 372 -4.78 -8.66 -20.36
N SER A 373 -4.03 -9.47 -21.10
CA SER A 373 -3.55 -10.78 -20.65
C SER A 373 -2.46 -10.73 -19.60
N GLN A 374 -1.92 -9.54 -19.25
CA GLN A 374 -0.82 -9.38 -18.32
C GLN A 374 -1.26 -8.92 -16.91
N PHE A 375 -2.56 -8.78 -16.69
CA PHE A 375 -3.08 -8.41 -15.38
C PHE A 375 -4.53 -8.86 -15.17
N TYR A 376 -4.85 -9.18 -13.93
CA TYR A 376 -6.20 -9.30 -13.41
C TYR A 376 -6.28 -8.56 -12.09
N ILE A 377 -7.17 -7.59 -11.98
CA ILE A 377 -7.35 -6.75 -10.80
C ILE A 377 -8.61 -7.21 -10.06
N ASP A 378 -8.49 -7.52 -8.79
CA ASP A 378 -9.60 -7.91 -7.94
C ASP A 378 -9.83 -6.91 -6.80
N ASP A 379 -8.80 -6.63 -5.98
CA ASP A 379 -8.82 -5.62 -4.94
C ASP A 379 -7.65 -4.61 -5.09
N GLY A 380 -7.62 -3.58 -4.24
CA GLY A 380 -6.58 -2.55 -4.29
C GLY A 380 -5.35 -2.84 -3.44
N SER A 381 -5.46 -3.69 -2.43
CA SER A 381 -4.39 -3.94 -1.46
C SER A 381 -3.51 -5.15 -1.79
N GLY A 382 -4.01 -6.07 -2.62
CA GLY A 382 -3.38 -7.34 -2.90
C GLY A 382 -3.61 -8.39 -1.81
N LEU A 383 -4.63 -8.25 -0.98
CA LEU A 383 -5.06 -9.27 -0.05
C LEU A 383 -5.78 -10.42 -0.77
N SER A 384 -6.56 -10.09 -1.77
CA SER A 384 -7.19 -11.08 -2.64
C SER A 384 -6.13 -11.89 -3.40
N ARG A 385 -6.25 -13.20 -3.36
CA ARG A 385 -5.41 -14.12 -4.14
C ARG A 385 -5.82 -14.21 -5.62
N GLN A 386 -6.91 -13.54 -5.99
CA GLN A 386 -7.35 -13.47 -7.38
C GLN A 386 -6.63 -12.38 -8.18
N ASN A 387 -5.96 -11.41 -7.51
CA ASN A 387 -5.09 -10.49 -8.22
C ASN A 387 -3.96 -11.24 -8.93
N GLU A 388 -3.73 -10.92 -10.18
CA GLU A 388 -2.63 -11.43 -10.99
C GLU A 388 -1.95 -10.28 -11.73
N LEU A 389 -0.64 -10.18 -11.61
CA LEU A 389 0.21 -9.20 -12.30
C LEU A 389 1.46 -9.88 -12.84
N THR A 390 2.01 -9.31 -13.89
CA THR A 390 3.34 -9.67 -14.37
C THR A 390 4.40 -8.71 -13.81
N ALA A 391 5.65 -9.15 -13.70
CA ALA A 391 6.76 -8.26 -13.34
C ALA A 391 6.91 -7.11 -14.35
N TYR A 392 6.65 -7.41 -15.63
CA TYR A 392 6.61 -6.42 -16.72
C TYR A 392 5.56 -5.34 -16.47
N THR A 393 4.34 -5.69 -16.04
CA THR A 393 3.29 -4.73 -15.72
C THR A 393 3.75 -3.75 -14.62
N ILE A 394 4.35 -4.25 -13.55
CA ILE A 394 4.80 -3.43 -12.43
C ILE A 394 5.93 -2.48 -12.85
N THR A 395 6.92 -2.96 -13.59
CA THR A 395 8.03 -2.11 -14.05
C THR A 395 7.58 -1.07 -15.08
N THR A 396 6.59 -1.39 -15.93
CA THR A 396 5.99 -0.43 -16.86
C THR A 396 5.32 0.71 -16.09
N VAL A 397 4.53 0.41 -15.06
CA VAL A 397 3.90 1.42 -14.20
C VAL A 397 4.95 2.27 -13.47
N LEU A 398 5.98 1.65 -12.90
CA LEU A 398 7.06 2.37 -12.22
C LEU A 398 7.84 3.27 -13.19
N SER A 399 8.11 2.80 -14.41
CA SER A 399 8.79 3.59 -15.44
C SER A 399 7.96 4.81 -15.89
N ASP A 400 6.64 4.66 -16.02
CA ASP A 400 5.75 5.77 -16.34
C ASP A 400 5.79 6.85 -15.25
N ILE A 401 5.69 6.44 -13.99
CA ILE A 401 5.75 7.39 -12.86
C ILE A 401 7.14 8.01 -12.74
N TYR A 402 8.21 7.24 -12.92
CA TYR A 402 9.60 7.72 -12.88
C TYR A 402 9.81 8.87 -13.87
N LYS A 403 9.25 8.77 -15.07
CA LYS A 403 9.33 9.80 -16.12
C LYS A 403 8.35 10.96 -15.91
N SER A 404 7.46 10.88 -14.92
CA SER A 404 6.46 11.91 -14.64
C SER A 404 7.00 13.00 -13.71
N ARG A 405 6.36 14.19 -13.75
CA ARG A 405 6.61 15.26 -12.77
C ARG A 405 6.32 14.89 -11.32
N ASN A 406 5.59 13.79 -11.09
CA ASN A 406 5.16 13.34 -9.77
C ASN A 406 6.13 12.31 -9.17
N TRP A 407 7.25 12.03 -9.84
CA TRP A 407 8.19 10.99 -9.42
C TRP A 407 8.70 11.20 -8.00
N GLN A 408 9.14 12.41 -7.65
CA GLN A 408 9.67 12.64 -6.30
C GLN A 408 8.63 12.36 -5.23
N LEU A 409 7.38 12.82 -5.42
CA LEU A 409 6.26 12.50 -4.49
C LEU A 409 6.04 10.99 -4.35
N TYR A 410 6.09 10.27 -5.47
CA TYR A 410 5.89 8.83 -5.47
C TYR A 410 7.07 8.09 -4.81
N LYS A 411 8.31 8.45 -5.16
CA LYS A 411 9.54 7.90 -4.57
C LYS A 411 9.52 8.07 -3.05
N ASP A 412 9.17 9.25 -2.54
CA ASP A 412 9.08 9.56 -1.11
C ASP A 412 8.00 8.73 -0.39
N SER A 413 7.07 8.16 -1.12
CA SER A 413 6.06 7.24 -0.57
C SER A 413 6.56 5.81 -0.41
N LEU A 414 7.65 5.40 -1.06
CA LEU A 414 8.19 4.05 -0.98
C LEU A 414 8.96 3.80 0.33
N ALA A 415 9.02 2.56 0.77
CA ALA A 415 9.90 2.16 1.86
C ALA A 415 11.36 2.20 1.41
N VAL A 416 12.29 2.50 2.34
CA VAL A 416 13.71 2.70 2.06
C VAL A 416 14.55 1.67 2.80
N GLY A 417 15.35 0.93 2.06
CA GLY A 417 16.23 -0.12 2.59
C GLY A 417 17.15 0.38 3.71
N GLY A 418 17.20 -0.35 4.84
CA GLY A 418 18.02 -0.01 6.00
C GLY A 418 17.61 1.26 6.74
N THR A 419 16.47 1.90 6.37
CA THR A 419 16.11 3.23 6.87
C THR A 419 14.69 3.32 7.39
N GLU A 420 13.69 2.96 6.57
CA GLU A 420 12.29 3.12 6.98
C GLU A 420 11.31 2.18 6.25
N GLY A 421 10.17 1.95 6.88
CA GLY A 421 9.08 1.18 6.30
C GLY A 421 9.31 -0.33 6.34
N THR A 422 8.66 -1.05 5.41
CA THR A 422 8.67 -2.53 5.42
C THR A 422 10.01 -3.18 5.09
N ILE A 423 10.99 -2.41 4.64
CA ILE A 423 12.37 -2.87 4.36
C ILE A 423 13.43 -2.21 5.25
N GLU A 424 13.01 -1.56 6.34
CA GLU A 424 13.89 -0.92 7.32
C GLU A 424 14.95 -1.88 7.89
N LYS A 425 14.55 -3.15 8.16
CA LYS A 425 15.44 -4.20 8.71
C LYS A 425 16.13 -5.04 7.64
N TYR A 426 16.04 -4.63 6.38
CA TYR A 426 16.75 -5.22 5.25
C TYR A 426 17.69 -4.17 4.65
N PHE A 427 18.80 -4.61 4.06
CA PHE A 427 19.74 -3.69 3.40
C PHE A 427 20.39 -2.69 4.36
N GLU A 428 20.71 -3.15 5.61
CA GLU A 428 21.30 -2.32 6.66
C GLU A 428 22.80 -2.03 6.43
N GLU A 429 23.48 -2.82 5.57
CA GLU A 429 24.86 -2.60 5.20
C GLU A 429 25.01 -1.25 4.50
N GLU A 430 26.06 -0.49 4.84
CA GLU A 430 26.31 0.87 4.34
C GLU A 430 26.28 0.96 2.82
N LYS A 431 26.72 -0.08 2.13
CA LYS A 431 26.70 -0.21 0.67
C LYS A 431 25.29 -0.14 0.08
N TYR A 432 24.26 -0.65 0.77
CA TYR A 432 22.88 -0.76 0.28
C TYR A 432 21.92 0.21 0.94
N LYS A 433 22.29 0.70 2.11
CA LYS A 433 21.44 1.55 2.93
C LYS A 433 21.06 2.85 2.21
N GLY A 434 19.76 3.09 2.14
CA GLY A 434 19.23 4.28 1.47
C GLY A 434 19.21 4.21 -0.05
N LYS A 435 19.67 3.10 -0.68
CA LYS A 435 19.76 2.96 -2.14
C LYS A 435 18.62 2.16 -2.77
N ILE A 436 17.85 1.42 -1.98
CA ILE A 436 16.71 0.62 -2.44
C ILE A 436 15.41 1.26 -1.96
N PHE A 437 14.59 1.69 -2.89
CA PHE A 437 13.26 2.25 -2.67
C PHE A 437 12.23 1.22 -3.16
N GLY A 438 11.40 0.66 -2.28
CA GLY A 438 10.59 -0.45 -2.75
C GLY A 438 9.31 -0.70 -1.96
N LYS A 439 8.46 -1.51 -2.59
CA LYS A 439 7.24 -2.06 -2.01
C LYS A 439 7.39 -3.57 -1.85
N THR A 440 7.24 -4.04 -0.62
CA THR A 440 7.17 -5.48 -0.34
C THR A 440 5.78 -6.04 -0.55
N GLY A 441 5.69 -7.32 -0.88
CA GLY A 441 4.47 -8.11 -0.78
C GLY A 441 4.69 -9.36 0.06
N TYR A 442 3.66 -9.72 0.83
CA TYR A 442 3.63 -10.96 1.59
C TYR A 442 2.20 -11.40 1.86
N ILE A 443 1.85 -12.58 1.41
CA ILE A 443 0.76 -13.43 1.88
C ILE A 443 1.28 -14.88 1.90
N ASN A 444 0.51 -15.80 2.44
CA ASN A 444 0.95 -17.20 2.52
C ASN A 444 1.40 -17.72 1.13
N SER A 445 2.61 -18.29 1.07
CA SER A 445 3.26 -18.82 -0.15
C SER A 445 3.54 -17.80 -1.26
N VAL A 446 3.48 -16.50 -0.97
CA VAL A 446 3.78 -15.40 -1.92
C VAL A 446 4.69 -14.39 -1.27
N LYS A 447 5.77 -13.99 -1.95
CA LYS A 447 6.66 -12.90 -1.56
C LYS A 447 7.03 -12.07 -2.77
N SER A 448 7.13 -10.77 -2.61
CA SER A 448 7.53 -9.87 -3.68
C SER A 448 8.29 -8.65 -3.15
N LEU A 449 9.05 -8.03 -4.05
CA LEU A 449 9.70 -6.74 -3.86
C LEU A 449 9.81 -6.07 -5.23
N SER A 450 9.33 -4.85 -5.35
CA SER A 450 9.45 -4.06 -6.59
C SER A 450 9.71 -2.60 -6.26
N GLY A 451 10.46 -1.90 -7.10
CA GLY A 451 10.82 -0.52 -6.84
C GLY A 451 11.99 -0.05 -7.67
N LEU A 452 12.90 0.69 -7.04
CA LEU A 452 14.07 1.33 -7.63
C LEU A 452 15.34 1.01 -6.84
N CYS A 453 16.41 0.68 -7.53
CA CYS A 453 17.78 0.73 -7.03
C CYS A 453 18.45 2.00 -7.56
N VAL A 454 19.06 2.78 -6.68
CA VAL A 454 19.83 3.99 -7.02
C VAL A 454 21.30 3.65 -6.92
N THR A 455 22.07 3.87 -7.99
CA THR A 455 23.50 3.62 -8.07
C THR A 455 24.24 4.81 -8.65
N ASP A 456 25.58 4.81 -8.55
CA ASP A 456 26.41 5.87 -9.13
C ASP A 456 26.40 5.85 -10.66
N GLN A 457 26.01 4.74 -11.30
CA GLN A 457 25.94 4.61 -12.76
C GLN A 457 24.52 4.85 -13.32
N GLY A 458 23.50 5.04 -12.47
CA GLY A 458 22.13 5.29 -12.85
C GLY A 458 21.11 4.64 -11.93
N ASP A 459 19.86 4.83 -12.24
CA ASP A 459 18.71 4.28 -11.53
C ASP A 459 18.17 3.04 -12.25
N TYR A 460 17.81 2.00 -11.51
CA TYR A 460 17.29 0.74 -12.06
C TYR A 460 15.95 0.39 -11.44
N ILE A 461 14.92 0.33 -12.29
CA ILE A 461 13.58 -0.11 -11.90
C ILE A 461 13.55 -1.63 -11.91
N PHE A 462 13.04 -2.24 -10.86
CA PHE A 462 12.95 -3.69 -10.77
C PHE A 462 11.60 -4.17 -10.21
N SER A 463 11.21 -5.37 -10.62
CA SER A 463 10.11 -6.13 -10.04
C SER A 463 10.49 -7.59 -9.89
N ILE A 464 10.36 -8.13 -8.69
CA ILE A 464 10.62 -9.51 -8.33
C ILE A 464 9.35 -10.06 -7.67
N LEU A 465 8.59 -10.86 -8.40
CA LEU A 465 7.42 -11.58 -7.90
C LEU A 465 7.78 -13.04 -7.69
N SER A 466 7.32 -13.64 -6.61
CA SER A 466 7.53 -15.07 -6.38
C SER A 466 6.33 -15.74 -5.74
N ASN A 467 5.95 -16.91 -6.27
CA ASN A 467 4.88 -17.76 -5.77
C ASN A 467 5.45 -19.13 -5.37
N ASN A 468 4.67 -19.90 -4.60
CA ASN A 468 5.10 -21.16 -4.00
C ASN A 468 6.35 -21.01 -3.12
N THR A 469 6.44 -19.90 -2.40
CA THR A 469 7.61 -19.48 -1.64
C THR A 469 7.85 -20.31 -0.38
N ASN A 470 9.11 -20.33 0.08
CA ASN A 470 9.55 -20.95 1.32
C ASN A 470 10.20 -19.93 2.28
N GLY A 471 10.78 -20.41 3.39
CA GLY A 471 11.42 -19.57 4.40
C GLY A 471 12.59 -18.72 3.86
N GLN A 472 13.35 -19.24 2.89
CA GLN A 472 14.55 -18.58 2.33
C GLN A 472 14.24 -17.58 1.22
N THR A 473 13.05 -17.64 0.61
CA THR A 473 12.74 -16.84 -0.59
C THR A 473 12.86 -15.33 -0.35
N ARG A 474 12.61 -14.82 0.87
CA ARG A 474 12.82 -13.39 1.18
C ARG A 474 14.30 -12.99 1.03
N THR A 475 15.20 -13.80 1.54
CA THR A 475 16.66 -13.58 1.40
C THR A 475 17.06 -13.58 -0.07
N VAL A 476 16.56 -14.54 -0.85
CA VAL A 476 16.80 -14.61 -2.31
C VAL A 476 16.38 -13.34 -3.03
N ILE A 477 15.15 -12.86 -2.75
CA ILE A 477 14.64 -11.59 -3.33
C ILE A 477 15.55 -10.40 -2.94
N ASN A 478 15.98 -10.34 -1.68
CA ASN A 478 16.86 -9.28 -1.23
C ASN A 478 18.24 -9.36 -1.89
N ASN A 479 18.81 -10.57 -2.04
CA ASN A 479 20.08 -10.76 -2.72
C ASN A 479 20.01 -10.32 -4.19
N ILE A 480 18.90 -10.58 -4.90
CA ILE A 480 18.73 -10.09 -6.27
C ILE A 480 18.76 -8.56 -6.32
N ALA A 481 18.09 -7.89 -5.37
CA ALA A 481 18.10 -6.42 -5.32
C ALA A 481 19.50 -5.86 -4.95
N GLN A 482 20.25 -6.55 -4.09
CA GLN A 482 21.64 -6.21 -3.78
C GLN A 482 22.56 -6.40 -5.00
N GLU A 483 22.37 -7.48 -5.74
CA GLU A 483 23.14 -7.79 -6.94
C GLU A 483 23.03 -6.70 -8.02
N ILE A 484 21.87 -6.05 -8.16
CA ILE A 484 21.72 -4.90 -9.05
C ILE A 484 22.69 -3.78 -8.63
N ILE A 485 22.76 -3.46 -7.33
CA ILE A 485 23.67 -2.42 -6.83
C ILE A 485 25.13 -2.86 -6.99
N ASP A 486 25.45 -4.11 -6.59
CA ASP A 486 26.79 -4.64 -6.65
C ASP A 486 27.35 -4.62 -8.06
N TYR A 487 26.52 -4.97 -9.03
CA TYR A 487 26.90 -5.01 -10.43
C TYR A 487 27.20 -3.62 -11.02
N PHE A 488 26.36 -2.61 -10.70
CA PHE A 488 26.48 -1.26 -11.23
C PHE A 488 27.33 -0.30 -10.37
N GLU A 489 27.84 -0.77 -9.22
CA GLU A 489 28.79 -0.04 -8.37
C GLU A 489 30.13 -0.77 -8.21
N SER A 490 30.32 -1.93 -8.88
CA SER A 490 31.64 -2.54 -8.93
C SER A 490 32.59 -1.57 -9.62
N GLU A 491 33.63 -1.14 -8.91
CA GLU A 491 34.71 -0.35 -9.47
C GLU A 491 35.32 -1.17 -10.63
N GLU A 492 35.49 -0.53 -11.77
CA GLU A 492 36.40 -1.06 -12.79
C GLU A 492 37.80 -1.08 -12.19
N ASP A 493 38.25 -2.24 -11.73
CA ASP A 493 39.68 -2.48 -11.40
C ASP A 493 40.55 -2.39 -12.66
#